data_70520f30f023bfb5e1938acad9100bb0
#
_entry.id   70520f30f023bfb5e1938acad9100bb0
#
_cell.length_a   1.000
_cell.length_b   1.000
_cell.length_c   1.000
_cell.angle_alpha   90.00
_cell.angle_beta   90.00
_cell.angle_gamma   90.00
#
_symmetry.space_group_name_H-M   'P 1'
#
loop_
_entity.id
_entity.type
_entity.pdbx_description
1 polymer ?
#
loop_
_entity_poly.entity_id
_entity_poly.type
_entity_poly.pdbx_seq_one_letter_code
_entity_poly.pdbx_strand_id
1 'polypeptide(L)'
;MAMIHVNRGATSLGAFPEEQVREGIRAGRFLPSDLGWREGMANWQPLSQFAEFAADLAATPATSAPPPQTPTASPMIAPTAGSTSAPRSGLPWDERHSKGLFSAFIETLQMVLSRPSQAFTAMRREGGLGEPLLYAIIGGSFGLIFYFAYQLAFQSLGMFATRPNPLAHLVGASIGGVILFIFVPVIVVLAVFLNSAIFHVCLMMVGGAKQPFETTFRVICFASGSVIPLMVVPLCGGLVAGVWDIILRCIGLARAHETDTGRAV
;
A
#
# COMPACT_ATOMS: atom_id res chain seq x y z
N MET A 1 -15.21 43.64 7.05
CA MET A 1 -14.56 43.12 5.85
C MET A 1 -14.88 41.64 5.79
N ALA A 2 -15.39 41.15 4.67
CA ALA A 2 -15.73 39.73 4.53
C ALA A 2 -14.45 38.88 4.48
N MET A 3 -14.39 37.85 5.33
CA MET A 3 -13.30 36.87 5.33
C MET A 3 -13.70 35.69 4.42
N ILE A 4 -12.79 35.29 3.55
CA ILE A 4 -13.00 34.17 2.64
C ILE A 4 -12.06 33.04 3.06
N HIS A 5 -12.64 31.92 3.40
CA HIS A 5 -11.89 30.69 3.64
C HIS A 5 -11.54 30.06 2.30
N VAL A 6 -10.27 29.73 2.07
CA VAL A 6 -9.82 29.16 0.80
C VAL A 6 -9.25 27.76 1.06
N ASN A 7 -9.73 26.77 0.27
CA ASN A 7 -9.28 25.39 0.31
C ASN A 7 -8.80 24.94 -1.07
N ARG A 8 -7.71 24.16 -1.10
CA ARG A 8 -7.24 23.44 -2.30
C ARG A 8 -7.40 21.95 -2.08
N GLY A 9 -8.40 21.37 -2.73
CA GLY A 9 -8.78 19.97 -2.47
C GLY A 9 -9.21 19.78 -1.02
N ALA A 10 -8.56 18.88 -0.29
CA ALA A 10 -8.82 18.62 1.14
C ALA A 10 -8.00 19.51 2.10
N THR A 11 -7.16 20.41 1.58
CA THR A 11 -6.24 21.23 2.39
C THR A 11 -6.78 22.65 2.54
N SER A 12 -6.92 23.11 3.79
CA SER A 12 -7.26 24.51 4.08
C SER A 12 -6.04 25.40 3.91
N LEU A 13 -6.15 26.42 3.07
CA LEU A 13 -5.11 27.43 2.87
C LEU A 13 -5.22 28.59 3.88
N GLY A 14 -6.37 28.68 4.58
CA GLY A 14 -6.62 29.70 5.59
C GLY A 14 -7.81 30.61 5.26
N ALA A 15 -8.03 31.61 6.12
CA ALA A 15 -9.03 32.64 5.93
C ALA A 15 -8.33 33.97 5.59
N PHE A 16 -8.73 34.59 4.48
CA PHE A 16 -8.12 35.80 3.94
C PHE A 16 -9.19 36.89 3.70
N PRO A 17 -8.88 38.20 3.87
CA PRO A 17 -9.71 39.26 3.39
C PRO A 17 -9.83 39.19 1.86
N GLU A 18 -10.94 39.64 1.32
CA GLU A 18 -11.24 39.66 -0.14
C GLU A 18 -10.10 40.27 -0.98
N GLU A 19 -9.51 41.36 -0.50
CA GLU A 19 -8.37 42.03 -1.14
C GLU A 19 -7.13 41.10 -1.29
N GLN A 20 -6.82 40.33 -0.24
CA GLN A 20 -5.70 39.38 -0.26
C GLN A 20 -5.98 38.18 -1.16
N VAL A 21 -7.25 37.75 -1.26
CA VAL A 21 -7.63 36.70 -2.20
C VAL A 21 -7.47 37.20 -3.63
N ARG A 22 -7.86 38.43 -3.93
CA ARG A 22 -7.70 39.07 -5.24
C ARG A 22 -6.24 39.22 -5.62
N GLU A 23 -5.40 39.70 -4.70
CA GLU A 23 -3.96 39.82 -4.91
C GLU A 23 -3.32 38.43 -5.10
N GLY A 24 -3.74 37.43 -4.32
CA GLY A 24 -3.29 36.05 -4.43
C GLY A 24 -3.66 35.40 -5.77
N ILE A 25 -4.81 35.71 -6.36
CA ILE A 25 -5.21 35.28 -7.70
C ILE A 25 -4.28 35.90 -8.75
N ARG A 26 -4.03 37.21 -8.70
CA ARG A 26 -3.14 37.91 -9.62
C ARG A 26 -1.70 37.40 -9.54
N ALA A 27 -1.24 37.06 -8.33
CA ALA A 27 0.08 36.50 -8.08
C ALA A 27 0.20 35.00 -8.38
N GLY A 28 -0.89 34.34 -8.84
CA GLY A 28 -0.90 32.89 -9.08
C GLY A 28 -0.87 32.02 -7.80
N ARG A 29 -1.04 32.61 -6.63
CA ARG A 29 -1.07 31.90 -5.35
C ARG A 29 -2.35 31.10 -5.18
N PHE A 30 -3.48 31.65 -5.60
CA PHE A 30 -4.77 30.98 -5.63
C PHE A 30 -5.16 30.65 -7.06
N LEU A 31 -5.65 29.42 -7.25
CA LEU A 31 -6.09 28.95 -8.55
C LEU A 31 -7.59 29.19 -8.75
N PRO A 32 -8.06 29.35 -9.99
CA PRO A 32 -9.50 29.47 -10.28
C PRO A 32 -10.33 28.29 -9.76
N SER A 33 -9.70 27.11 -9.63
CA SER A 33 -10.30 25.85 -9.14
C SER A 33 -10.27 25.70 -7.62
N ASP A 34 -9.59 26.58 -6.87
CA ASP A 34 -9.58 26.53 -5.41
C ASP A 34 -10.98 26.87 -4.88
N LEU A 35 -11.39 26.18 -3.81
CA LEU A 35 -12.70 26.36 -3.21
C LEU A 35 -12.68 27.53 -2.22
N GLY A 36 -13.58 28.47 -2.38
CA GLY A 36 -13.82 29.57 -1.46
C GLY A 36 -15.15 29.42 -0.71
N TRP A 37 -15.17 29.85 0.54
CA TRP A 37 -16.37 29.94 1.35
C TRP A 37 -16.32 31.22 2.19
N ARG A 38 -17.44 31.94 2.27
CA ARG A 38 -17.63 33.10 3.17
C ARG A 38 -18.90 32.95 3.98
N GLU A 39 -18.98 33.66 5.07
CA GLU A 39 -20.17 33.68 5.94
C GLU A 39 -21.44 34.08 5.14
N GLY A 40 -22.48 33.26 5.25
CA GLY A 40 -23.72 33.39 4.51
C GLY A 40 -23.82 32.51 3.24
N MET A 41 -22.78 31.80 2.84
CA MET A 41 -22.86 30.85 1.72
C MET A 41 -23.25 29.47 2.20
N ALA A 42 -24.18 28.81 1.48
CA ALA A 42 -24.67 27.48 1.80
C ALA A 42 -23.62 26.38 1.54
N ASN A 43 -22.74 26.57 0.53
CA ASN A 43 -21.77 25.61 0.11
C ASN A 43 -20.45 26.28 -0.33
N TRP A 44 -19.37 25.49 -0.32
CA TRP A 44 -18.09 25.87 -0.92
C TRP A 44 -18.22 25.95 -2.43
N GLN A 45 -17.65 27.01 -3.04
CA GLN A 45 -17.69 27.23 -4.49
C GLN A 45 -16.27 27.52 -5.01
N PRO A 46 -15.94 27.13 -6.25
CA PRO A 46 -14.69 27.51 -6.88
C PRO A 46 -14.51 29.02 -6.94
N LEU A 47 -13.31 29.54 -6.75
CA LEU A 47 -13.02 30.97 -6.82
C LEU A 47 -13.43 31.58 -8.18
N SER A 48 -13.45 30.78 -9.24
CA SER A 48 -13.93 31.16 -10.57
C SER A 48 -15.43 31.51 -10.63
N GLN A 49 -16.21 31.08 -9.65
CA GLN A 49 -17.66 31.38 -9.57
C GLN A 49 -17.99 32.63 -8.75
N PHE A 50 -16.98 33.25 -8.12
CA PHE A 50 -17.17 34.50 -7.42
C PHE A 50 -17.16 35.68 -8.40
N ALA A 51 -18.26 36.37 -8.53
CA ALA A 51 -18.40 37.47 -9.49
C ALA A 51 -17.36 38.58 -9.25
N GLU A 52 -16.97 38.81 -8.00
CA GLU A 52 -15.96 39.80 -7.59
C GLU A 52 -14.53 39.48 -8.08
N PHE A 53 -14.23 38.24 -8.45
CA PHE A 53 -12.91 37.82 -8.95
C PHE A 53 -12.87 37.54 -10.46
N ALA A 54 -14.00 37.64 -11.14
CA ALA A 54 -14.10 37.33 -12.57
C ALA A 54 -13.16 38.19 -13.44
N ALA A 55 -13.00 39.47 -13.09
CA ALA A 55 -12.11 40.39 -13.81
C ALA A 55 -10.63 40.06 -13.60
N ASP A 56 -10.24 39.62 -12.40
CA ASP A 56 -8.87 39.30 -12.03
C ASP A 56 -8.45 37.93 -12.61
N LEU A 57 -9.36 36.99 -12.72
CA LEU A 57 -9.16 35.69 -13.34
C LEU A 57 -9.05 35.80 -14.88
N ALA A 58 -9.74 36.76 -15.52
CA ALA A 58 -9.62 37.02 -16.95
C ALA A 58 -8.30 37.73 -17.32
N ALA A 59 -7.66 38.41 -16.36
CA ALA A 59 -6.40 39.14 -16.57
C ALA A 59 -5.15 38.27 -16.36
N THR A 60 -5.31 37.02 -15.89
CA THR A 60 -4.17 36.11 -15.70
C THR A 60 -3.89 35.40 -17.03
N PRO A 61 -2.74 35.66 -17.72
CA PRO A 61 -2.42 34.98 -18.96
C PRO A 61 -2.23 33.49 -18.68
N ALA A 62 -2.88 32.66 -19.47
CA ALA A 62 -2.67 31.20 -19.49
C ALA A 62 -1.20 30.93 -19.78
N THR A 63 -0.43 30.61 -18.76
CA THR A 63 0.99 30.25 -18.90
C THR A 63 1.09 28.91 -19.62
N SER A 64 1.38 28.99 -20.92
CA SER A 64 1.90 27.91 -21.73
C SER A 64 3.24 27.43 -21.17
N ALA A 65 3.50 26.15 -21.34
CA ALA A 65 4.66 25.39 -20.86
C ALA A 65 6.02 26.11 -21.00
N PRO A 66 6.92 26.01 -20.01
CA PRO A 66 8.25 26.58 -20.09
C PRO A 66 9.20 25.75 -20.97
N PRO A 67 10.12 26.40 -21.70
CA PRO A 67 11.23 25.74 -22.40
C PRO A 67 12.31 25.27 -21.40
N PRO A 68 13.19 24.34 -21.79
CA PRO A 68 14.17 23.73 -20.91
C PRO A 68 15.27 24.71 -20.51
N GLN A 69 15.48 24.90 -19.21
CA GLN A 69 16.59 25.68 -18.69
C GLN A 69 17.69 24.80 -18.10
N THR A 70 18.90 25.02 -18.54
CA THR A 70 20.17 24.52 -18.03
C THR A 70 20.44 24.95 -16.59
N PRO A 71 21.25 24.19 -15.82
CA PRO A 71 21.41 24.43 -14.38
C PRO A 71 22.47 25.48 -14.07
N THR A 72 22.13 26.42 -13.20
CA THR A 72 23.14 27.22 -12.48
C THR A 72 22.85 27.18 -10.99
N ALA A 73 23.84 26.76 -10.23
CA ALA A 73 23.82 26.54 -8.81
C ALA A 73 23.82 27.82 -7.98
N SER A 74 23.11 27.84 -6.85
CA SER A 74 23.60 28.34 -5.56
C SER A 74 22.55 28.11 -4.46
N PRO A 75 22.95 27.85 -3.21
CA PRO A 75 22.15 27.22 -2.20
C PRO A 75 21.42 28.26 -1.34
N MET A 76 20.12 28.10 -1.17
CA MET A 76 19.38 28.77 -0.10
C MET A 76 18.50 27.75 0.64
N ILE A 77 18.80 27.60 1.91
CA ILE A 77 18.09 26.73 2.85
C ILE A 77 16.65 27.23 2.99
N ALA A 78 15.71 26.44 2.46
CA ALA A 78 14.28 26.62 2.69
C ALA A 78 13.82 25.64 3.78
N PRO A 79 12.88 26.03 4.68
CA PRO A 79 12.39 25.15 5.72
C PRO A 79 11.60 24.00 5.09
N THR A 80 11.82 22.81 5.62
CA THR A 80 11.25 21.53 5.23
C THR A 80 9.73 21.58 5.18
N ALA A 81 9.18 21.82 3.99
CA ALA A 81 7.79 21.52 3.70
C ALA A 81 7.68 19.99 3.55
N GLY A 82 6.75 19.39 4.26
CA GLY A 82 6.50 17.96 4.23
C GLY A 82 6.40 17.46 2.80
N SER A 83 7.19 16.44 2.49
CA SER A 83 7.28 15.81 1.18
C SER A 83 5.90 15.26 0.80
N THR A 84 5.16 15.98 0.00
CA THR A 84 4.04 15.41 -0.75
C THR A 84 4.67 14.53 -1.83
N SER A 85 5.01 13.29 -1.47
CA SER A 85 5.47 12.32 -2.45
C SER A 85 4.38 12.15 -3.51
N ALA A 86 4.78 12.20 -4.79
CA ALA A 86 3.87 11.98 -5.92
C ALA A 86 2.98 10.76 -5.67
N PRO A 87 1.69 10.80 -6.04
CA PRO A 87 0.78 9.69 -5.81
C PRO A 87 1.35 8.42 -6.46
N ARG A 88 1.50 7.36 -5.65
CA ARG A 88 2.05 6.07 -6.11
C ARG A 88 1.03 5.42 -7.03
N SER A 89 1.49 4.86 -8.13
CA SER A 89 0.62 4.28 -9.18
C SER A 89 -0.23 3.10 -8.68
N GLY A 90 0.20 2.42 -7.63
CA GLY A 90 -0.44 1.21 -7.14
C GLY A 90 0.13 -0.07 -7.77
N LEU A 91 -0.31 -1.22 -7.27
CA LEU A 91 -0.01 -2.54 -7.81
C LEU A 91 -1.11 -2.96 -8.80
N PRO A 92 -0.87 -3.92 -9.70
CA PRO A 92 -1.91 -4.48 -10.56
C PRO A 92 -3.15 -4.97 -9.79
N TRP A 93 -2.98 -5.43 -8.55
CA TRP A 93 -4.06 -5.81 -7.64
C TRP A 93 -5.05 -4.67 -7.35
N ASP A 94 -4.57 -3.44 -7.27
CA ASP A 94 -5.42 -2.26 -7.05
C ASP A 94 -6.36 -1.99 -8.23
N GLU A 95 -6.07 -2.55 -9.43
CA GLU A 95 -6.84 -2.44 -10.67
C GLU A 95 -7.70 -3.70 -10.95
N ARG A 96 -7.86 -4.62 -10.00
CA ARG A 96 -8.56 -5.92 -10.20
C ARG A 96 -10.03 -5.77 -10.65
N HIS A 97 -10.68 -4.66 -10.33
CA HIS A 97 -12.06 -4.40 -10.77
C HIS A 97 -12.16 -4.17 -12.29
N SER A 98 -11.11 -3.67 -12.93
CA SER A 98 -11.04 -3.47 -14.39
C SER A 98 -10.35 -4.62 -15.12
N LYS A 99 -9.29 -5.20 -14.53
CA LYS A 99 -8.48 -6.28 -15.14
C LYS A 99 -9.00 -7.69 -14.85
N GLY A 100 -9.88 -7.83 -13.86
CA GLY A 100 -10.29 -9.12 -13.34
C GLY A 100 -9.37 -9.61 -12.19
N LEU A 101 -9.96 -10.33 -11.26
CA LEU A 101 -9.31 -10.75 -10.01
C LEU A 101 -8.10 -11.65 -10.26
N PHE A 102 -8.23 -12.64 -11.14
CA PHE A 102 -7.17 -13.61 -11.42
C PHE A 102 -5.98 -12.98 -12.14
N SER A 103 -6.23 -12.18 -13.18
CA SER A 103 -5.17 -11.48 -13.91
C SER A 103 -4.40 -10.52 -13.01
N ALA A 104 -5.12 -9.70 -12.23
CA ALA A 104 -4.52 -8.78 -11.27
C ALA A 104 -3.70 -9.49 -10.18
N PHE A 105 -4.18 -10.65 -9.70
CA PHE A 105 -3.44 -11.47 -8.74
C PHE A 105 -2.13 -11.97 -9.33
N ILE A 106 -2.15 -12.58 -10.51
CA ILE A 106 -0.95 -13.15 -11.16
C ILE A 106 0.05 -12.05 -11.54
N GLU A 107 -0.42 -10.92 -12.11
CA GLU A 107 0.45 -9.79 -12.45
C GLU A 107 1.14 -9.22 -11.18
N THR A 108 0.40 -9.08 -10.08
CA THR A 108 0.96 -8.61 -8.82
C THR A 108 1.96 -9.60 -8.26
N LEU A 109 1.63 -10.90 -8.24
CA LEU A 109 2.51 -11.98 -7.79
C LEU A 109 3.82 -11.95 -8.60
N GLN A 110 3.72 -11.89 -9.92
CA GLN A 110 4.88 -11.83 -10.80
C GLN A 110 5.73 -10.58 -10.54
N MET A 111 5.09 -9.41 -10.38
CA MET A 111 5.79 -8.14 -10.11
C MET A 111 6.51 -8.17 -8.76
N VAL A 112 5.86 -8.65 -7.70
CA VAL A 112 6.43 -8.74 -6.35
C VAL A 112 7.59 -9.73 -6.30
N LEU A 113 7.46 -10.89 -6.95
CA LEU A 113 8.52 -11.92 -6.94
C LEU A 113 9.71 -11.55 -7.84
N SER A 114 9.48 -10.94 -9.02
CA SER A 114 10.55 -10.69 -9.98
C SER A 114 11.18 -9.30 -9.84
N ARG A 115 10.42 -8.29 -9.39
CA ARG A 115 10.85 -6.88 -9.30
C ARG A 115 10.42 -6.24 -7.98
N PRO A 116 10.82 -6.78 -6.82
CA PRO A 116 10.31 -6.36 -5.51
C PRO A 116 10.51 -4.87 -5.23
N SER A 117 11.66 -4.33 -5.59
CA SER A 117 11.95 -2.91 -5.38
C SER A 117 10.95 -2.00 -6.14
N GLN A 118 10.61 -2.34 -7.38
CA GLN A 118 9.63 -1.59 -8.17
C GLN A 118 8.23 -1.76 -7.59
N ALA A 119 7.84 -3.00 -7.25
CA ALA A 119 6.54 -3.30 -6.67
C ALA A 119 6.27 -2.48 -5.41
N PHE A 120 7.18 -2.53 -4.44
CA PHE A 120 7.00 -1.82 -3.17
C PHE A 120 7.20 -0.29 -3.27
N THR A 121 7.90 0.20 -4.30
CA THR A 121 7.95 1.64 -4.59
C THR A 121 6.63 2.11 -5.21
N ALA A 122 6.00 1.32 -6.08
CA ALA A 122 4.71 1.63 -6.70
C ALA A 122 3.52 1.43 -5.75
N MET A 123 3.63 0.54 -4.76
CA MET A 123 2.57 0.17 -3.82
C MET A 123 1.98 1.40 -3.13
N ARG A 124 0.64 1.51 -3.13
CA ARG A 124 -0.08 2.55 -2.35
C ARG A 124 0.16 2.34 -0.86
N ARG A 125 0.37 3.41 -0.12
CA ARG A 125 0.58 3.38 1.34
C ARG A 125 -0.72 3.41 2.12
N GLU A 126 -1.76 3.95 1.51
CA GLU A 126 -3.08 4.21 2.08
C GLU A 126 -4.16 3.56 1.21
N GLY A 127 -5.38 3.42 1.74
CA GLY A 127 -6.52 2.83 1.03
C GLY A 127 -7.18 1.67 1.77
N GLY A 128 -6.86 1.51 3.06
CA GLY A 128 -7.46 0.52 3.95
C GLY A 128 -6.75 -0.84 3.94
N LEU A 129 -7.11 -1.66 4.93
CA LEU A 129 -6.50 -2.96 5.18
C LEU A 129 -7.14 -4.09 4.36
N GLY A 130 -8.39 -3.92 3.91
CA GLY A 130 -9.18 -5.00 3.30
C GLY A 130 -8.59 -5.50 1.98
N GLU A 131 -8.16 -4.59 1.13
CA GLU A 131 -7.63 -4.91 -0.19
C GLU A 131 -6.34 -5.74 -0.14
N PRO A 132 -5.30 -5.33 0.60
CA PRO A 132 -4.09 -6.15 0.72
C PRO A 132 -4.35 -7.44 1.50
N LEU A 133 -5.27 -7.42 2.48
CA LEU A 133 -5.64 -8.62 3.22
C LEU A 133 -6.29 -9.68 2.32
N LEU A 134 -7.19 -9.27 1.43
CA LEU A 134 -7.80 -10.18 0.46
C LEU A 134 -6.75 -10.85 -0.43
N TYR A 135 -5.76 -10.10 -0.89
CA TYR A 135 -4.64 -10.64 -1.65
C TYR A 135 -3.86 -11.70 -0.85
N ALA A 136 -3.55 -11.39 0.41
CA ALA A 136 -2.84 -12.31 1.31
C ALA A 136 -3.67 -13.57 1.61
N ILE A 137 -4.99 -13.44 1.80
CA ILE A 137 -5.88 -14.58 2.01
C ILE A 137 -5.87 -15.52 0.80
N ILE A 138 -5.98 -14.98 -0.41
CA ILE A 138 -5.99 -15.79 -1.64
C ILE A 138 -4.66 -16.54 -1.80
N GLY A 139 -3.54 -15.80 -1.82
CA GLY A 139 -2.23 -16.41 -2.02
C GLY A 139 -1.80 -17.30 -0.85
N GLY A 140 -2.01 -16.83 0.37
CA GLY A 140 -1.67 -17.57 1.58
C GLY A 140 -2.47 -18.85 1.72
N SER A 141 -3.79 -18.80 1.51
CA SER A 141 -4.62 -20.01 1.56
C SER A 141 -4.24 -21.01 0.50
N PHE A 142 -4.01 -20.54 -0.73
CA PHE A 142 -3.58 -21.41 -1.83
C PHE A 142 -2.31 -22.18 -1.47
N GLY A 143 -1.24 -21.52 -1.07
CA GLY A 143 0.02 -22.19 -0.74
C GLY A 143 -0.06 -23.08 0.50
N LEU A 144 -0.75 -22.65 1.56
CA LEU A 144 -0.91 -23.45 2.78
C LEU A 144 -1.75 -24.72 2.56
N ILE A 145 -2.77 -24.65 1.71
CA ILE A 145 -3.56 -25.82 1.33
C ILE A 145 -2.66 -26.90 0.74
N PHE A 146 -1.81 -26.55 -0.24
CA PHE A 146 -0.88 -27.48 -0.84
C PHE A 146 0.16 -27.99 0.18
N TYR A 147 0.69 -27.11 1.01
CA TYR A 147 1.62 -27.49 2.07
C TYR A 147 1.02 -28.54 3.01
N PHE A 148 -0.19 -28.33 3.51
CA PHE A 148 -0.87 -29.30 4.38
C PHE A 148 -1.25 -30.59 3.66
N ALA A 149 -1.62 -30.53 2.38
CA ALA A 149 -1.87 -31.71 1.56
C ALA A 149 -0.63 -32.59 1.44
N TYR A 150 0.54 -32.00 1.18
CA TYR A 150 1.81 -32.71 1.17
C TYR A 150 2.17 -33.29 2.54
N GLN A 151 2.00 -32.52 3.60
CA GLN A 151 2.26 -33.02 4.96
C GLN A 151 1.38 -34.23 5.30
N LEU A 152 0.11 -34.19 4.94
CA LEU A 152 -0.81 -35.29 5.13
C LEU A 152 -0.39 -36.53 4.31
N ALA A 153 0.01 -36.33 3.05
CA ALA A 153 0.49 -37.41 2.18
C ALA A 153 1.76 -38.06 2.74
N PHE A 154 2.76 -37.29 3.16
CA PHE A 154 4.00 -37.82 3.75
C PHE A 154 3.74 -38.52 5.09
N GLN A 155 2.87 -37.99 5.95
CA GLN A 155 2.50 -38.65 7.20
C GLN A 155 1.77 -39.97 6.94
N SER A 156 0.88 -40.05 5.95
CA SER A 156 0.17 -41.30 5.61
C SER A 156 1.14 -42.38 5.15
N LEU A 157 2.14 -42.05 4.31
CA LEU A 157 3.17 -42.99 3.90
C LEU A 157 3.99 -43.50 5.08
N GLY A 158 4.40 -42.66 6.00
CA GLY A 158 5.11 -43.05 7.22
C GLY A 158 4.27 -43.95 8.15
N MET A 159 2.98 -43.70 8.26
CA MET A 159 2.07 -44.52 9.09
C MET A 159 1.89 -45.96 8.57
N PHE A 160 1.84 -46.17 7.25
CA PHE A 160 1.77 -47.51 6.67
C PHE A 160 3.04 -48.34 6.93
N ALA A 161 4.20 -47.69 7.11
CA ALA A 161 5.46 -48.36 7.35
C ALA A 161 5.69 -48.74 8.82
N THR A 162 5.06 -48.10 9.83
CA THR A 162 5.53 -48.14 11.21
C THR A 162 4.47 -48.43 12.29
N ARG A 163 3.17 -48.46 11.96
CA ARG A 163 2.09 -48.48 12.99
C ARG A 163 1.11 -49.68 12.86
N PRO A 164 0.67 -50.24 14.01
CA PRO A 164 -0.19 -51.47 14.01
C PRO A 164 -1.64 -51.21 13.53
N ASN A 165 -2.14 -49.96 13.55
CA ASN A 165 -3.47 -49.57 13.08
C ASN A 165 -3.46 -48.36 12.16
N PRO A 166 -2.93 -48.47 10.93
CA PRO A 166 -2.74 -47.37 10.03
C PRO A 166 -4.06 -46.69 9.61
N LEU A 167 -5.17 -47.47 9.49
CA LEU A 167 -6.47 -46.94 9.08
C LEU A 167 -7.09 -45.98 10.11
N ALA A 168 -7.00 -46.30 11.41
CA ALA A 168 -7.53 -45.41 12.46
C ALA A 168 -6.78 -44.08 12.51
N HIS A 169 -5.46 -44.10 12.33
CA HIS A 169 -4.64 -42.89 12.24
C HIS A 169 -4.92 -42.09 10.99
N LEU A 170 -5.15 -42.75 9.85
CA LEU A 170 -5.50 -42.09 8.60
C LEU A 170 -6.83 -41.36 8.69
N VAL A 171 -7.87 -42.00 9.33
CA VAL A 171 -9.17 -41.37 9.57
C VAL A 171 -9.02 -40.16 10.48
N GLY A 172 -8.28 -40.29 11.59
CA GLY A 172 -8.03 -39.16 12.49
C GLY A 172 -7.26 -38.01 11.84
N ALA A 173 -6.24 -38.31 11.05
CA ALA A 173 -5.49 -37.33 10.30
C ALA A 173 -6.33 -36.64 9.22
N SER A 174 -7.25 -37.38 8.55
CA SER A 174 -8.16 -36.83 7.56
C SER A 174 -9.15 -35.83 8.17
N ILE A 175 -9.76 -36.18 9.32
CA ILE A 175 -10.68 -35.28 10.02
C ILE A 175 -9.94 -34.01 10.48
N GLY A 176 -8.77 -34.16 11.10
CA GLY A 176 -7.92 -33.04 11.49
C GLY A 176 -7.50 -32.18 10.32
N GLY A 177 -7.17 -32.81 9.19
CA GLY A 177 -6.87 -32.11 7.93
C GLY A 177 -8.03 -31.28 7.41
N VAL A 178 -9.23 -31.84 7.33
CA VAL A 178 -10.44 -31.11 6.88
C VAL A 178 -10.71 -29.88 7.75
N ILE A 179 -10.64 -30.03 9.09
CA ILE A 179 -10.78 -28.91 10.01
C ILE A 179 -9.73 -27.84 9.72
N LEU A 180 -8.48 -28.24 9.56
CA LEU A 180 -7.38 -27.33 9.27
C LEU A 180 -7.62 -26.55 7.95
N PHE A 181 -8.06 -27.23 6.88
CA PHE A 181 -8.39 -26.61 5.61
C PHE A 181 -9.44 -25.51 5.72
N ILE A 182 -10.50 -25.74 6.54
CA ILE A 182 -11.55 -24.75 6.77
C ILE A 182 -10.99 -23.51 7.47
N PHE A 183 -10.06 -23.70 8.39
CA PHE A 183 -9.46 -22.61 9.17
C PHE A 183 -8.25 -21.91 8.52
N VAL A 184 -7.73 -22.43 7.40
CA VAL A 184 -6.58 -21.81 6.69
C VAL A 184 -6.75 -20.31 6.45
N PRO A 185 -7.86 -19.79 5.92
CA PRO A 185 -8.01 -18.35 5.72
C PRO A 185 -7.93 -17.56 7.02
N VAL A 186 -8.48 -18.10 8.10
CA VAL A 186 -8.42 -17.46 9.44
C VAL A 186 -7.00 -17.45 9.96
N ILE A 187 -6.25 -18.55 9.76
CA ILE A 187 -4.83 -18.64 10.12
C ILE A 187 -4.02 -17.60 9.37
N VAL A 188 -4.27 -17.42 8.06
CA VAL A 188 -3.60 -16.39 7.25
C VAL A 188 -3.88 -15.00 7.79
N VAL A 189 -5.14 -14.67 8.10
CA VAL A 189 -5.51 -13.37 8.67
C VAL A 189 -4.76 -13.11 9.97
N LEU A 190 -4.82 -14.05 10.91
CA LEU A 190 -4.15 -13.91 12.20
C LEU A 190 -2.63 -13.78 12.05
N ALA A 191 -2.03 -14.60 11.18
CA ALA A 191 -0.58 -14.57 10.92
C ALA A 191 -0.15 -13.22 10.32
N VAL A 192 -0.87 -12.69 9.35
CA VAL A 192 -0.55 -11.42 8.71
C VAL A 192 -0.67 -10.26 9.70
N PHE A 193 -1.73 -10.21 10.52
CA PHE A 193 -1.87 -9.17 11.55
C PHE A 193 -0.77 -9.24 12.59
N LEU A 194 -0.48 -10.43 13.12
CA LEU A 194 0.56 -10.64 14.12
C LEU A 194 1.95 -10.27 13.57
N ASN A 195 2.30 -10.75 12.39
CA ASN A 195 3.56 -10.40 11.75
C ASN A 195 3.67 -8.90 11.50
N SER A 196 2.61 -8.27 10.98
CA SER A 196 2.61 -6.83 10.73
C SER A 196 2.81 -6.02 12.01
N ALA A 197 2.18 -6.43 13.11
CA ALA A 197 2.34 -5.79 14.40
C ALA A 197 3.79 -5.92 14.91
N ILE A 198 4.36 -7.13 14.85
CA ILE A 198 5.75 -7.38 15.28
C ILE A 198 6.72 -6.53 14.46
N PHE A 199 6.64 -6.59 13.11
CA PHE A 199 7.54 -5.83 12.25
C PHE A 199 7.39 -4.32 12.44
N HIS A 200 6.16 -3.83 12.64
CA HIS A 200 5.93 -2.40 12.88
C HIS A 200 6.54 -1.95 14.20
N VAL A 201 6.39 -2.73 15.27
CA VAL A 201 7.03 -2.46 16.58
C VAL A 201 8.55 -2.48 16.45
N CYS A 202 9.13 -3.47 15.76
CA CYS A 202 10.56 -3.52 15.49
C CYS A 202 11.04 -2.26 14.75
N LEU A 203 10.32 -1.84 13.70
CA LEU A 203 10.62 -0.60 12.96
C LEU A 203 10.54 0.65 13.86
N MET A 204 9.57 0.70 14.78
CA MET A 204 9.49 1.81 15.76
C MET A 204 10.71 1.84 16.67
N MET A 205 11.17 0.67 17.15
CA MET A 205 12.33 0.57 18.04
C MET A 205 13.64 1.05 17.39
N VAL A 206 13.81 0.79 16.08
CA VAL A 206 15.01 1.23 15.33
C VAL A 206 14.85 2.60 14.68
N GLY A 207 13.72 3.29 14.90
CA GLY A 207 13.43 4.61 14.30
C GLY A 207 13.20 4.55 12.79
N GLY A 208 12.84 3.37 12.26
CA GLY A 208 12.55 3.14 10.85
C GLY A 208 11.08 3.34 10.46
N ALA A 209 10.17 3.41 11.42
CA ALA A 209 8.73 3.55 11.20
C ALA A 209 8.34 4.99 10.82
N LYS A 210 8.61 5.37 9.57
CA LYS A 210 8.26 6.71 9.04
C LYS A 210 6.84 6.79 8.49
N GLN A 211 6.15 5.66 8.37
CA GLN A 211 4.81 5.54 7.81
C GLN A 211 3.90 4.83 8.82
N PRO A 212 2.56 5.00 8.72
CA PRO A 212 1.61 4.37 9.63
C PRO A 212 1.64 2.84 9.52
N PHE A 213 1.03 2.17 10.51
CA PHE A 213 0.90 0.70 10.57
C PHE A 213 0.32 0.10 9.28
N GLU A 214 -0.63 0.78 8.65
CA GLU A 214 -1.24 0.35 7.39
C GLU A 214 -0.18 0.06 6.31
N THR A 215 0.83 0.92 6.19
CA THR A 215 1.91 0.73 5.22
C THR A 215 2.69 -0.55 5.48
N THR A 216 3.05 -0.83 6.75
CA THR A 216 3.70 -2.09 7.13
C THR A 216 2.81 -3.29 6.83
N PHE A 217 1.52 -3.20 7.18
CA PHE A 217 0.54 -4.24 6.93
C PHE A 217 0.41 -4.58 5.45
N ARG A 218 0.34 -3.58 4.58
CA ARG A 218 0.29 -3.75 3.12
C ARG A 218 1.53 -4.48 2.59
N VAL A 219 2.72 -4.10 3.07
CA VAL A 219 3.97 -4.79 2.70
C VAL A 219 3.91 -6.28 3.08
N ILE A 220 3.51 -6.58 4.31
CA ILE A 220 3.44 -7.97 4.79
C ILE A 220 2.37 -8.77 4.02
N CYS A 221 1.21 -8.17 3.72
CA CYS A 221 0.18 -8.82 2.92
C CYS A 221 0.66 -9.19 1.52
N PHE A 222 1.27 -8.24 0.79
CA PHE A 222 1.75 -8.49 -0.56
C PHE A 222 2.96 -9.41 -0.58
N ALA A 223 3.88 -9.32 0.38
CA ALA A 223 5.00 -10.25 0.50
C ALA A 223 4.50 -11.67 0.77
N SER A 224 3.72 -11.89 1.84
CA SER A 224 3.24 -13.22 2.23
C SER A 224 2.31 -13.82 1.18
N GLY A 225 1.38 -13.02 0.63
CA GLY A 225 0.46 -13.48 -0.42
C GLY A 225 1.16 -13.87 -1.73
N SER A 226 2.37 -13.36 -1.99
CA SER A 226 3.17 -13.72 -3.16
C SER A 226 4.12 -14.88 -2.90
N VAL A 227 4.63 -15.03 -1.69
CA VAL A 227 5.66 -16.04 -1.36
C VAL A 227 5.04 -17.38 -0.99
N ILE A 228 3.94 -17.38 -0.20
CA ILE A 228 3.33 -18.63 0.28
C ILE A 228 2.88 -19.55 -0.88
N PRO A 229 2.39 -19.06 -2.04
CA PRO A 229 2.11 -19.90 -3.20
C PRO A 229 3.29 -20.75 -3.70
N LEU A 230 4.54 -20.34 -3.44
CA LEU A 230 5.73 -21.15 -3.80
C LEU A 230 5.77 -22.50 -3.05
N MET A 231 5.02 -22.63 -1.94
CA MET A 231 4.90 -23.89 -1.21
C MET A 231 4.17 -24.99 -2.00
N VAL A 232 3.59 -24.66 -3.17
CA VAL A 232 3.07 -25.65 -4.14
C VAL A 232 4.17 -26.61 -4.62
N VAL A 233 5.43 -26.16 -4.65
CA VAL A 233 6.56 -27.01 -5.03
C VAL A 233 6.95 -27.88 -3.82
N PRO A 234 6.80 -29.21 -3.90
CA PRO A 234 7.13 -30.10 -2.78
C PRO A 234 8.63 -30.05 -2.50
N LEU A 235 9.01 -30.33 -1.24
CA LEU A 235 10.38 -30.42 -0.72
C LEU A 235 11.14 -29.10 -0.66
N CYS A 236 11.29 -28.39 -1.78
CA CYS A 236 12.11 -27.17 -1.83
C CYS A 236 11.28 -25.86 -1.73
N GLY A 237 9.98 -25.90 -2.02
CA GLY A 237 9.13 -24.72 -2.04
C GLY A 237 9.13 -23.94 -0.73
N GLY A 238 9.08 -24.65 0.40
CA GLY A 238 9.11 -24.01 1.73
C GLY A 238 10.43 -23.30 2.04
N LEU A 239 11.55 -23.90 1.63
CA LEU A 239 12.88 -23.27 1.80
C LEU A 239 13.02 -22.02 0.92
N VAL A 240 12.64 -22.13 -0.35
CA VAL A 240 12.68 -21.00 -1.29
C VAL A 240 11.75 -19.88 -0.81
N ALA A 241 10.52 -20.24 -0.40
CA ALA A 241 9.57 -19.28 0.16
C ALA A 241 10.13 -18.57 1.40
N GLY A 242 10.75 -19.30 2.33
CA GLY A 242 11.31 -18.72 3.55
C GLY A 242 12.43 -17.70 3.27
N VAL A 243 13.37 -18.06 2.41
CA VAL A 243 14.47 -17.14 2.04
C VAL A 243 13.92 -15.91 1.29
N TRP A 244 13.02 -16.13 0.34
CA TRP A 244 12.47 -15.04 -0.46
C TRP A 244 11.57 -14.11 0.36
N ASP A 245 10.84 -14.63 1.34
CA ASP A 245 10.02 -13.83 2.26
C ASP A 245 10.85 -12.81 3.04
N ILE A 246 12.00 -13.23 3.56
CA ILE A 246 12.93 -12.32 4.26
C ILE A 246 13.37 -11.20 3.31
N ILE A 247 13.79 -11.53 2.10
CA ILE A 247 14.25 -10.57 1.10
C ILE A 247 13.12 -9.57 0.75
N LEU A 248 11.92 -10.08 0.52
CA LEU A 248 10.76 -9.23 0.17
C LEU A 248 10.38 -8.28 1.32
N ARG A 249 10.42 -8.75 2.56
CA ARG A 249 10.12 -7.91 3.72
C ARG A 249 11.16 -6.82 3.91
N CYS A 250 12.45 -7.16 3.82
CA CYS A 250 13.53 -6.18 3.92
C CYS A 250 13.41 -5.08 2.84
N ILE A 251 13.26 -5.47 1.58
CA ILE A 251 13.11 -4.53 0.47
C ILE A 251 11.78 -3.74 0.60
N GLY A 252 10.69 -4.46 0.92
CA GLY A 252 9.37 -3.87 1.02
C GLY A 252 9.27 -2.81 2.10
N LEU A 253 9.74 -3.12 3.31
CA LEU A 253 9.73 -2.17 4.43
C LEU A 253 10.64 -0.98 4.17
N ALA A 254 11.84 -1.20 3.63
CA ALA A 254 12.77 -0.12 3.28
C ALA A 254 12.14 0.85 2.25
N ARG A 255 11.53 0.32 1.18
CA ARG A 255 10.90 1.13 0.13
C ARG A 255 9.60 1.79 0.56
N ALA A 256 8.78 1.09 1.35
CA ALA A 256 7.51 1.61 1.81
C ALA A 256 7.68 2.72 2.85
N HIS A 257 8.60 2.55 3.81
CA HIS A 257 8.90 3.54 4.85
C HIS A 257 9.95 4.58 4.45
N GLU A 258 10.51 4.50 3.22
CA GLU A 258 11.59 5.40 2.76
C GLU A 258 12.73 5.46 3.77
N THR A 259 13.10 4.30 4.28
CA THR A 259 14.20 4.14 5.24
C THR A 259 15.35 3.38 4.61
N ASP A 260 16.52 3.46 5.24
CA ASP A 260 17.68 2.70 4.79
C ASP A 260 17.47 1.21 4.97
N THR A 261 17.92 0.40 4.02
CA THR A 261 17.78 -1.06 4.04
C THR A 261 18.39 -1.65 5.31
N GLY A 262 19.48 -1.07 5.82
CA GLY A 262 20.10 -1.48 7.08
C GLY A 262 19.24 -1.32 8.34
N ARG A 263 18.18 -0.49 8.29
CA ARG A 263 17.21 -0.34 9.39
C ARG A 263 15.95 -1.19 9.19
N ALA A 264 15.80 -1.79 8.01
CA ALA A 264 14.67 -2.65 7.68
C ALA A 264 14.97 -4.15 7.87
N VAL A 265 16.24 -4.50 8.13
CA VAL A 265 16.75 -5.83 8.47
C VAL A 265 16.95 -5.94 9.96
#